data_ea629bdefcf1f726941664e3f2e0007b
#
_entry.id   ea629bdefcf1f726941664e3f2e0007b
#
_cell.length_a   1.000
_cell.length_b   1.000
_cell.length_c   1.000
_cell.angle_alpha   90.00
_cell.angle_beta   90.00
_cell.angle_gamma   90.00
#
_symmetry.space_group_name_H-M   'P 1'
#
loop_
_entity.id
_entity.type
_entity.pdbx_description
1 polymer ?
#
loop_
_entity_poly.entity_id
_entity_poly.type
_entity_poly.pdbx_seq_one_letter_code
_entity_poly.pdbx_strand_id
1 'polypeptide(L)'
;MLAFIVASCGSLKLPSPYHVTPSPLVNKGGKVTFTINDTIPPKGFPTKEIVKLEPYLKYEGGTLALKPMMLKGEKAEGEGTVVSAKEGAPLTYTDVFDYKPEMKVSELWMKVTSLKGGKETPIADVKIADGIIVTSSRVGKGEDVAVADHMYEKETIISTNAKLYFDYNKSNLNKGLKLNKDSKKEMDSLKQFIALNWKIKDVTVNAWASPEGELSLNQELSDDRGATAKKFIEKEIKRNSSNKDEYSVNVAAKGADYDGFMNALNASDIADKNKISNVIKSQVNKTEREQQIRNMTVIYKEIEDMLSVLRRAEISVNCYQPKRTDEEIARLSTSSPDSLTVKELLYSATMTEDLNTKLSIYKSAITKNDKCWRAYNNAAAIDIQQGNVDEASQYLEKANAIKAGQGSVENNMGILAAWNKDYEAATKHYDAAAAAGVNVTYNMGVVKMVNGDYDGAEAAFSSKKCDYNLALAQLSKGNTSEATKTLDCAEKSGEVFYLLAVIGARTNNTTMAIDNLKKAIDAVPGYKKEAQTDMEFANLKSNGDFNALVK
;
A
#
# COMPACT_ATOMS: atom_id res chain seq x y z
N MET A 1 -33.47 -17.92 -40.84
CA MET A 1 -33.49 -17.70 -42.32
C MET A 1 -32.47 -16.62 -42.60
N LEU A 2 -31.31 -16.96 -43.23
CA LEU A 2 -30.32 -15.93 -43.60
C LEU A 2 -30.93 -15.08 -44.72
N ALA A 3 -31.18 -13.82 -44.42
CA ALA A 3 -31.51 -12.85 -45.43
C ALA A 3 -30.21 -12.33 -46.08
N PHE A 4 -30.23 -12.06 -47.39
CA PHE A 4 -29.10 -11.46 -48.09
C PHE A 4 -29.54 -10.15 -48.72
N ILE A 5 -28.70 -9.12 -48.71
CA ILE A 5 -28.92 -7.92 -49.48
C ILE A 5 -28.67 -8.30 -50.94
N VAL A 6 -29.72 -8.25 -51.75
CA VAL A 6 -29.64 -8.43 -53.20
C VAL A 6 -29.52 -7.02 -53.82
N ALA A 7 -28.34 -6.66 -54.30
CA ALA A 7 -28.15 -5.41 -55.03
C ALA A 7 -28.82 -5.48 -56.41
N SER A 8 -29.28 -4.37 -56.94
CA SER A 8 -29.96 -4.24 -58.24
C SER A 8 -29.14 -4.71 -59.46
N CYS A 9 -27.88 -5.14 -59.25
CA CYS A 9 -27.00 -5.77 -60.24
C CYS A 9 -26.97 -7.31 -60.12
N GLY A 10 -28.02 -7.96 -59.72
CA GLY A 10 -28.33 -9.37 -59.95
C GLY A 10 -27.44 -10.47 -59.36
N SER A 11 -26.21 -10.23 -58.92
CA SER A 11 -25.26 -11.28 -58.49
C SER A 11 -24.54 -11.06 -57.15
N LEU A 12 -24.58 -9.88 -56.52
CA LEU A 12 -23.95 -9.69 -55.21
C LEU A 12 -24.91 -10.02 -54.06
N LYS A 13 -24.53 -10.99 -53.24
CA LYS A 13 -25.27 -11.41 -52.05
C LYS A 13 -24.32 -11.29 -50.85
N LEU A 14 -24.45 -10.22 -50.09
CA LEU A 14 -23.72 -10.01 -48.84
C LEU A 14 -24.59 -10.46 -47.64
N PRO A 15 -23.96 -10.83 -46.53
CA PRO A 15 -24.67 -11.18 -45.30
C PRO A 15 -25.61 -10.07 -44.83
N SER A 16 -26.80 -10.45 -44.38
CA SER A 16 -27.74 -9.51 -43.74
C SER A 16 -28.64 -10.30 -42.77
N PRO A 17 -28.54 -10.09 -41.44
CA PRO A 17 -27.56 -9.22 -40.78
C PRO A 17 -26.13 -9.77 -40.86
N TYR A 18 -25.14 -8.89 -40.67
CA TYR A 18 -23.76 -9.31 -40.43
C TYR A 18 -23.60 -9.90 -39.01
N HIS A 19 -22.77 -10.94 -38.88
CA HIS A 19 -22.43 -11.52 -37.58
C HIS A 19 -21.19 -10.83 -37.00
N VAL A 20 -21.43 -9.84 -36.15
CA VAL A 20 -20.40 -9.06 -35.45
C VAL A 20 -20.23 -9.61 -34.02
N THR A 21 -18.99 -9.82 -33.61
CA THR A 21 -18.67 -10.30 -32.25
C THR A 21 -17.59 -9.41 -31.61
N PRO A 22 -17.83 -8.85 -30.39
CA PRO A 22 -19.08 -8.85 -29.65
C PRO A 22 -20.13 -7.91 -30.25
N SER A 23 -21.42 -8.18 -29.98
CA SER A 23 -22.53 -7.31 -30.34
C SER A 23 -23.52 -7.25 -29.18
N PRO A 24 -23.72 -6.07 -28.53
CA PRO A 24 -23.07 -4.78 -28.79
C PRO A 24 -21.53 -4.80 -28.66
N LEU A 25 -20.86 -3.79 -29.23
CA LEU A 25 -19.40 -3.63 -29.05
C LEU A 25 -19.04 -3.41 -27.58
N VAL A 26 -17.80 -3.77 -27.19
CA VAL A 26 -17.34 -3.67 -25.79
C VAL A 26 -16.01 -2.91 -25.72
N ASN A 27 -15.94 -1.92 -24.84
CA ASN A 27 -14.67 -1.27 -24.47
C ASN A 27 -13.94 -2.14 -23.45
N LYS A 28 -12.72 -2.55 -23.78
CA LYS A 28 -11.80 -3.27 -22.89
C LYS A 28 -10.45 -2.56 -22.86
N GLY A 29 -10.10 -1.98 -21.71
CA GLY A 29 -8.82 -1.29 -21.55
C GLY A 29 -8.63 -0.09 -22.49
N GLY A 30 -9.68 0.68 -22.74
CA GLY A 30 -9.62 1.81 -23.66
C GLY A 30 -9.64 1.45 -25.14
N LYS A 31 -9.78 0.17 -25.48
CA LYS A 31 -9.83 -0.33 -26.87
C LYS A 31 -11.13 -1.07 -27.15
N VAL A 32 -11.60 -0.95 -28.38
CA VAL A 32 -12.75 -1.70 -28.90
C VAL A 32 -12.27 -2.59 -30.02
N THR A 33 -12.34 -3.90 -29.81
CA THR A 33 -12.00 -4.92 -30.82
C THR A 33 -13.29 -5.61 -31.25
N PHE A 34 -13.46 -5.82 -32.54
CA PHE A 34 -14.59 -6.60 -33.08
C PHE A 34 -14.16 -7.46 -34.26
N THR A 35 -14.93 -8.50 -34.49
CA THR A 35 -14.74 -9.40 -35.64
C THR A 35 -16.08 -9.61 -36.35
N ILE A 36 -16.05 -9.56 -37.67
CA ILE A 36 -17.15 -9.97 -38.53
C ILE A 36 -16.80 -11.37 -39.02
N ASN A 37 -17.71 -12.33 -38.83
CA ASN A 37 -17.52 -13.72 -39.24
C ASN A 37 -18.75 -14.19 -40.02
N ASP A 38 -18.65 -14.16 -41.34
CA ASP A 38 -19.73 -14.50 -42.25
C ASP A 38 -19.24 -15.33 -43.44
N THR A 39 -20.16 -15.64 -44.37
CA THR A 39 -19.86 -16.38 -45.58
C THR A 39 -20.58 -15.76 -46.76
N ILE A 40 -19.86 -15.52 -47.83
CA ILE A 40 -20.45 -15.19 -49.13
C ILE A 40 -20.82 -16.50 -49.81
N PRO A 41 -22.10 -16.70 -50.16
CA PRO A 41 -22.55 -17.98 -50.68
C PRO A 41 -22.09 -18.22 -52.12
N PRO A 42 -22.12 -19.49 -52.62
CA PRO A 42 -21.93 -19.80 -54.03
C PRO A 42 -22.85 -18.99 -54.93
N LYS A 43 -22.31 -18.48 -56.05
CA LYS A 43 -22.99 -17.57 -56.96
C LYS A 43 -23.43 -16.25 -56.33
N GLY A 44 -22.83 -15.88 -55.20
CA GLY A 44 -23.14 -14.67 -54.45
C GLY A 44 -22.19 -13.52 -54.71
N PHE A 45 -21.24 -13.65 -55.64
CA PHE A 45 -20.26 -12.60 -55.92
C PHE A 45 -20.04 -12.43 -57.45
N PRO A 46 -19.99 -11.21 -57.98
CA PRO A 46 -19.77 -10.96 -59.39
C PRO A 46 -18.32 -11.26 -59.79
N THR A 47 -18.11 -12.06 -60.85
CA THR A 47 -16.77 -12.56 -61.22
C THR A 47 -15.80 -11.48 -61.76
N LYS A 48 -16.31 -10.33 -62.25
CA LYS A 48 -15.51 -9.26 -62.90
C LYS A 48 -15.51 -7.94 -62.14
N GLU A 49 -15.91 -7.94 -60.87
CA GLU A 49 -16.01 -6.73 -60.06
C GLU A 49 -15.17 -6.86 -58.79
N ILE A 50 -14.74 -5.71 -58.30
CA ILE A 50 -14.17 -5.57 -56.95
C ILE A 50 -15.25 -4.93 -56.08
N VAL A 51 -15.40 -5.41 -54.87
CA VAL A 51 -16.30 -4.85 -53.85
C VAL A 51 -15.46 -4.35 -52.69
N LYS A 52 -15.59 -3.09 -52.39
CA LYS A 52 -14.95 -2.42 -51.26
C LYS A 52 -15.94 -2.40 -50.11
N LEU A 53 -15.53 -2.97 -48.96
CA LEU A 53 -16.23 -2.93 -47.70
C LEU A 53 -15.52 -1.94 -46.80
N GLU A 54 -16.24 -0.88 -46.37
CA GLU A 54 -15.69 0.21 -45.54
C GLU A 54 -16.48 0.28 -44.22
N PRO A 55 -16.01 -0.43 -43.17
CA PRO A 55 -16.62 -0.27 -41.86
C PRO A 55 -16.34 1.12 -41.33
N TYR A 56 -17.30 1.71 -40.62
CA TYR A 56 -17.11 2.96 -39.90
C TYR A 56 -18.01 3.03 -38.65
N LEU A 57 -17.51 3.68 -37.61
CA LEU A 57 -18.30 3.97 -36.42
C LEU A 57 -18.95 5.35 -36.59
N LYS A 58 -20.27 5.43 -36.40
CA LYS A 58 -21.05 6.67 -36.37
C LYS A 58 -21.45 6.97 -34.92
N TYR A 59 -21.15 8.19 -34.44
CA TYR A 59 -21.45 8.63 -33.07
C TYR A 59 -21.85 10.11 -33.08
N GLU A 60 -22.34 10.60 -31.94
CA GLU A 60 -22.67 12.00 -31.79
C GLU A 60 -21.39 12.86 -31.96
N GLY A 61 -21.38 13.72 -32.95
CA GLY A 61 -20.24 14.59 -33.28
C GLY A 61 -19.33 14.09 -34.41
N GLY A 62 -19.54 12.88 -34.98
CA GLY A 62 -18.74 12.47 -36.13
C GLY A 62 -18.79 11.00 -36.53
N THR A 63 -17.82 10.66 -37.34
CA THR A 63 -17.61 9.28 -37.80
C THR A 63 -16.12 8.92 -37.66
N LEU A 64 -15.82 7.67 -37.31
CA LEU A 64 -14.50 7.09 -37.35
C LEU A 64 -14.44 6.07 -38.50
N ALA A 65 -13.66 6.34 -39.53
CA ALA A 65 -13.39 5.37 -40.58
C ALA A 65 -12.45 4.27 -40.07
N LEU A 66 -12.75 3.03 -40.40
CA LEU A 66 -11.95 1.86 -40.07
C LEU A 66 -11.25 1.32 -41.31
N LYS A 67 -10.45 0.26 -41.19
CA LYS A 67 -9.69 -0.28 -42.31
C LYS A 67 -10.62 -0.85 -43.36
N PRO A 68 -10.50 -0.45 -44.66
CA PRO A 68 -11.30 -1.04 -45.69
C PRO A 68 -10.84 -2.47 -46.01
N MET A 69 -11.78 -3.31 -46.46
CA MET A 69 -11.52 -4.66 -47.00
C MET A 69 -11.91 -4.67 -48.47
N MET A 70 -11.04 -5.23 -49.31
CA MET A 70 -11.28 -5.41 -50.75
C MET A 70 -11.55 -6.88 -51.05
N LEU A 71 -12.68 -7.14 -51.65
CA LEU A 71 -13.05 -8.45 -52.21
C LEU A 71 -13.07 -8.37 -53.73
N LYS A 72 -12.63 -9.41 -54.41
CA LYS A 72 -12.66 -9.44 -55.89
C LYS A 72 -13.15 -10.77 -56.45
N GLY A 73 -13.85 -10.70 -57.54
CA GLY A 73 -14.21 -11.88 -58.30
C GLY A 73 -13.03 -12.51 -59.01
N GLU A 74 -13.12 -13.79 -59.34
CA GLU A 74 -12.03 -14.59 -59.94
C GLU A 74 -11.43 -13.99 -61.22
N LYS A 75 -12.20 -13.17 -61.94
CA LYS A 75 -11.83 -12.53 -63.22
C LYS A 75 -11.65 -11.02 -63.12
N ALA A 76 -11.67 -10.47 -61.92
CA ALA A 76 -11.45 -9.06 -61.69
C ALA A 76 -9.94 -8.78 -61.57
N GLU A 77 -9.47 -7.72 -62.24
CA GLU A 77 -8.08 -7.23 -62.11
C GLU A 77 -8.00 -6.24 -60.96
N GLY A 78 -6.92 -6.27 -60.20
CA GLY A 78 -6.66 -5.41 -59.03
C GLY A 78 -6.45 -6.17 -57.75
N GLU A 79 -6.35 -5.43 -56.61
CA GLU A 79 -6.12 -6.00 -55.29
C GLU A 79 -7.41 -6.46 -54.62
N GLY A 80 -7.34 -7.44 -53.76
CA GLY A 80 -8.43 -7.94 -52.94
C GLY A 80 -8.44 -9.45 -52.78
N THR A 81 -9.18 -9.91 -51.74
CA THR A 81 -9.41 -11.33 -51.49
C THR A 81 -10.32 -11.92 -52.56
N VAL A 82 -9.89 -12.99 -53.22
CA VAL A 82 -10.65 -13.64 -54.31
C VAL A 82 -11.85 -14.37 -53.73
N VAL A 83 -13.03 -14.10 -54.27
CA VAL A 83 -14.28 -14.80 -53.97
C VAL A 83 -14.61 -15.74 -55.10
N SER A 84 -14.66 -17.03 -54.87
CA SER A 84 -15.04 -18.03 -55.86
C SER A 84 -16.52 -17.96 -56.19
N ALA A 85 -16.83 -17.84 -57.49
CA ALA A 85 -18.20 -17.87 -57.94
C ALA A 85 -18.86 -19.24 -57.72
N LYS A 86 -18.06 -20.32 -57.75
CA LYS A 86 -18.54 -21.67 -57.56
C LYS A 86 -18.78 -22.05 -56.09
N GLU A 87 -17.84 -21.67 -55.26
CA GLU A 87 -17.78 -22.14 -53.85
C GLU A 87 -18.15 -21.04 -52.83
N GLY A 88 -18.10 -19.77 -53.22
CA GLY A 88 -18.21 -18.64 -52.34
C GLY A 88 -16.86 -18.35 -51.62
N ALA A 89 -16.90 -17.67 -50.50
CA ALA A 89 -15.73 -17.43 -49.65
C ALA A 89 -16.14 -17.09 -48.20
N PRO A 90 -15.32 -17.39 -47.20
CA PRO A 90 -15.49 -16.83 -45.86
C PRO A 90 -15.24 -15.31 -45.92
N LEU A 91 -16.05 -14.57 -45.17
CA LEU A 91 -15.90 -13.14 -44.93
C LEU A 91 -15.49 -12.92 -43.48
N THR A 92 -14.19 -12.88 -43.23
CA THR A 92 -13.65 -12.62 -41.89
C THR A 92 -12.93 -11.27 -41.89
N TYR A 93 -13.34 -10.41 -40.98
CA TYR A 93 -12.73 -9.09 -40.79
C TYR A 93 -12.56 -8.83 -39.31
N THR A 94 -11.38 -8.38 -38.88
CA THR A 94 -11.10 -7.96 -37.50
C THR A 94 -10.43 -6.60 -37.52
N ASP A 95 -10.90 -5.69 -36.67
CA ASP A 95 -10.26 -4.41 -36.44
C ASP A 95 -10.32 -4.00 -34.97
N VAL A 96 -9.51 -3.00 -34.62
CA VAL A 96 -9.40 -2.43 -33.27
C VAL A 96 -9.25 -0.92 -33.38
N PHE A 97 -9.94 -0.19 -32.52
CA PHE A 97 -9.81 1.27 -32.42
C PHE A 97 -9.79 1.71 -30.96
N ASP A 98 -9.21 2.89 -30.69
CA ASP A 98 -9.17 3.47 -29.37
C ASP A 98 -10.55 4.07 -29.02
N TYR A 99 -11.04 3.74 -27.83
CA TYR A 99 -12.30 4.26 -27.30
C TYR A 99 -12.13 5.71 -26.82
N LYS A 100 -13.10 6.55 -27.16
CA LYS A 100 -13.25 7.89 -26.60
C LYS A 100 -14.65 8.04 -26.00
N PRO A 101 -14.83 8.86 -24.93
CA PRO A 101 -16.11 9.00 -24.22
C PRO A 101 -17.31 9.37 -25.14
N GLU A 102 -17.08 10.19 -26.15
CA GLU A 102 -18.10 10.58 -27.15
C GLU A 102 -18.60 9.41 -28.00
N MET A 103 -17.87 8.31 -28.05
CA MET A 103 -18.24 7.09 -28.79
C MET A 103 -19.16 6.16 -27.99
N LYS A 104 -19.50 6.46 -26.75
CA LYS A 104 -20.36 5.62 -25.88
C LYS A 104 -21.69 5.29 -26.58
N VAL A 105 -22.30 6.31 -27.21
CA VAL A 105 -23.51 6.14 -27.99
C VAL A 105 -23.13 6.17 -29.46
N SER A 106 -23.07 5.01 -30.08
CA SER A 106 -22.59 4.86 -31.45
C SER A 106 -23.25 3.69 -32.16
N GLU A 107 -23.03 3.59 -33.45
CA GLU A 107 -23.46 2.48 -34.30
C GLU A 107 -22.30 2.12 -35.23
N LEU A 108 -22.04 0.83 -35.41
CA LEU A 108 -21.10 0.35 -36.42
C LEU A 108 -21.83 0.12 -37.73
N TRP A 109 -21.36 0.76 -38.79
CA TRP A 109 -21.93 0.69 -40.11
C TRP A 109 -20.94 0.07 -41.10
N MET A 110 -21.47 -0.51 -42.20
CA MET A 110 -20.72 -1.04 -43.32
C MET A 110 -21.18 -0.36 -44.61
N LYS A 111 -20.30 0.46 -45.19
CA LYS A 111 -20.51 0.99 -46.52
C LYS A 111 -19.95 0.02 -47.55
N VAL A 112 -20.74 -0.29 -48.56
CA VAL A 112 -20.40 -1.23 -49.64
C VAL A 112 -20.38 -0.49 -50.98
N THR A 113 -19.24 -0.58 -51.67
CA THR A 113 -19.05 0.07 -52.98
C THR A 113 -18.53 -0.97 -53.99
N SER A 114 -19.16 -1.05 -55.18
CA SER A 114 -18.65 -1.83 -56.32
C SER A 114 -17.70 -0.97 -57.17
N LEU A 115 -16.58 -1.58 -57.55
CA LEU A 115 -15.61 -1.00 -58.51
C LEU A 115 -15.58 -1.87 -59.75
N LYS A 116 -16.00 -1.29 -60.89
CA LYS A 116 -16.06 -1.95 -62.18
C LYS A 116 -15.56 -1.03 -63.31
N GLY A 117 -14.46 -1.44 -63.95
CA GLY A 117 -13.89 -0.65 -65.05
C GLY A 117 -13.49 0.78 -64.62
N GLY A 118 -13.02 0.98 -63.42
CA GLY A 118 -12.61 2.27 -62.85
C GLY A 118 -13.74 3.15 -62.33
N LYS A 119 -15.00 2.68 -62.42
CA LYS A 119 -16.18 3.39 -61.90
C LYS A 119 -16.58 2.86 -60.52
N GLU A 120 -16.70 3.73 -59.53
CA GLU A 120 -17.26 3.43 -58.23
C GLU A 120 -18.78 3.59 -58.21
N THR A 121 -19.48 2.61 -57.67
CA THR A 121 -20.93 2.62 -57.52
C THR A 121 -21.30 2.19 -56.10
N PRO A 122 -21.90 3.07 -55.29
CA PRO A 122 -22.41 2.70 -53.98
C PRO A 122 -23.49 1.63 -54.10
N ILE A 123 -23.41 0.59 -53.27
CA ILE A 123 -24.37 -0.52 -53.24
C ILE A 123 -25.24 -0.49 -51.99
N ALA A 124 -24.63 -0.35 -50.84
CA ALA A 124 -25.32 -0.36 -49.57
C ALA A 124 -24.56 0.45 -48.51
N ASP A 125 -25.33 0.93 -47.53
CA ASP A 125 -24.83 1.52 -46.30
C ASP A 125 -25.73 0.99 -45.15
N VAL A 126 -25.23 0.05 -44.37
CA VAL A 126 -26.04 -0.74 -43.43
C VAL A 126 -25.44 -0.74 -42.06
N LYS A 127 -26.28 -0.61 -41.03
CA LYS A 127 -25.88 -0.80 -39.65
C LYS A 127 -25.59 -2.30 -39.39
N ILE A 128 -24.43 -2.61 -38.82
CA ILE A 128 -23.98 -4.00 -38.57
C ILE A 128 -23.86 -4.34 -37.09
N ALA A 129 -23.69 -3.34 -36.22
CA ALA A 129 -23.74 -3.55 -34.76
C ALA A 129 -24.16 -2.27 -34.04
N ASP A 130 -24.62 -2.43 -32.82
CA ASP A 130 -24.90 -1.34 -31.89
C ASP A 130 -23.67 -0.97 -31.09
N GLY A 131 -23.71 0.21 -30.54
CA GLY A 131 -22.70 0.95 -29.80
C GLY A 131 -21.93 0.22 -28.69
N ILE A 132 -21.36 0.94 -27.75
CA ILE A 132 -20.28 0.42 -26.95
C ILE A 132 -20.71 0.23 -25.50
N ILE A 133 -20.60 -1.00 -24.99
CA ILE A 133 -20.67 -1.31 -23.56
C ILE A 133 -19.39 -0.79 -22.88
N VAL A 134 -19.58 0.01 -21.83
CA VAL A 134 -18.49 0.66 -21.09
C VAL A 134 -18.52 0.34 -19.59
N THR A 135 -19.17 -0.75 -19.21
CA THR A 135 -19.40 -1.13 -17.81
C THR A 135 -18.10 -1.26 -17.01
N SER A 136 -17.02 -1.74 -17.62
CA SER A 136 -15.71 -1.83 -16.97
C SER A 136 -15.12 -0.46 -16.54
N SER A 137 -15.57 0.64 -17.15
CA SER A 137 -15.16 2.00 -16.77
C SER A 137 -15.84 2.51 -15.50
N ARG A 138 -16.77 1.74 -14.91
CA ARG A 138 -17.48 2.08 -13.67
C ARG A 138 -16.68 1.74 -12.42
N VAL A 139 -15.37 1.50 -12.54
CA VAL A 139 -14.53 1.24 -11.36
C VAL A 139 -14.73 2.38 -10.36
N GLY A 140 -15.16 2.00 -9.16
CA GLY A 140 -15.50 2.92 -8.09
C GLY A 140 -14.27 3.37 -7.32
N LYS A 141 -14.42 4.52 -6.64
CA LYS A 141 -13.46 4.99 -5.65
C LYS A 141 -13.53 4.07 -4.43
N GLY A 142 -12.46 3.42 -4.08
CA GLY A 142 -12.43 2.45 -2.96
C GLY A 142 -11.00 2.13 -2.56
N GLU A 143 -10.05 2.95 -3.05
CA GLU A 143 -8.63 2.79 -2.81
C GLU A 143 -8.30 2.90 -1.31
N ASP A 144 -7.31 2.12 -0.91
CA ASP A 144 -6.81 2.13 0.46
C ASP A 144 -5.84 3.30 0.65
N VAL A 145 -6.25 4.29 1.45
CA VAL A 145 -5.37 5.39 1.86
C VAL A 145 -4.28 4.90 2.80
N ALA A 146 -3.11 5.47 2.71
CA ALA A 146 -1.99 5.15 3.60
C ALA A 146 -1.76 6.24 4.63
N VAL A 147 -1.90 5.89 5.91
CA VAL A 147 -1.63 6.75 7.05
C VAL A 147 -0.21 6.51 7.54
N ALA A 148 0.54 7.57 7.78
CA ALA A 148 1.88 7.48 8.35
C ALA A 148 1.82 7.20 9.85
N ASP A 149 2.81 6.43 10.36
CA ASP A 149 2.92 6.07 11.77
C ASP A 149 3.02 7.31 12.68
N HIS A 150 2.37 7.26 13.81
CA HIS A 150 2.36 8.32 14.84
C HIS A 150 3.68 8.43 15.62
N MET A 151 4.53 7.40 15.62
CA MET A 151 5.82 7.35 16.34
C MET A 151 5.71 7.59 17.86
N TYR A 152 4.50 7.47 18.43
CA TYR A 152 4.29 7.58 19.87
C TYR A 152 4.58 6.24 20.54
N GLU A 153 5.43 6.26 21.55
CA GLU A 153 5.78 5.11 22.37
C GLU A 153 5.01 5.20 23.68
N LYS A 154 4.12 4.25 23.94
CA LYS A 154 3.37 4.18 25.20
C LYS A 154 4.27 4.02 26.41
N GLU A 155 5.36 3.29 26.26
CA GLU A 155 6.36 3.07 27.29
C GLU A 155 7.74 3.48 26.79
N THR A 156 8.43 4.29 27.58
CA THR A 156 9.83 4.65 27.32
C THR A 156 10.61 4.38 28.59
N ILE A 157 11.67 3.59 28.48
CA ILE A 157 12.56 3.29 29.61
C ILE A 157 13.75 4.23 29.53
N ILE A 158 13.98 4.95 30.61
CA ILE A 158 15.16 5.77 30.80
C ILE A 158 16.05 5.11 31.86
N SER A 159 17.34 5.04 31.59
CA SER A 159 18.32 4.42 32.45
C SER A 159 19.37 5.42 32.91
N THR A 160 19.78 5.28 34.15
CA THR A 160 20.93 6.00 34.67
C THR A 160 21.87 5.02 35.35
N ASN A 161 23.16 5.19 35.11
CA ASN A 161 24.20 4.26 35.53
C ASN A 161 25.16 4.94 36.51
N ALA A 162 25.68 4.17 37.44
CA ALA A 162 26.81 4.57 38.29
C ALA A 162 27.67 3.36 38.65
N LYS A 163 28.94 3.64 38.97
CA LYS A 163 29.92 2.62 39.33
C LYS A 163 30.32 2.73 40.79
N LEU A 164 30.47 1.58 41.43
CA LEU A 164 31.10 1.45 42.73
C LEU A 164 32.42 0.67 42.57
N TYR A 165 33.49 1.22 43.06
CA TYR A 165 34.82 0.60 43.01
C TYR A 165 35.21 0.01 44.38
N PHE A 166 36.01 -1.06 44.35
CA PHE A 166 36.42 -1.81 45.51
C PHE A 166 37.93 -1.89 45.61
N ASP A 167 38.42 -1.90 46.85
CA ASP A 167 39.84 -2.16 47.12
C ASP A 167 40.24 -3.57 46.67
N TYR A 168 41.54 -3.79 46.49
CA TYR A 168 42.11 -5.08 46.19
C TYR A 168 41.65 -6.12 47.22
N ASN A 169 41.18 -7.27 46.75
CA ASN A 169 40.71 -8.40 47.57
C ASN A 169 39.64 -8.02 48.63
N LYS A 170 38.81 -7.00 48.35
CA LYS A 170 37.70 -6.60 49.21
C LYS A 170 36.40 -6.47 48.43
N SER A 171 35.29 -6.71 49.16
CA SER A 171 33.93 -6.56 48.72
C SER A 171 33.13 -5.49 49.47
N ASN A 172 33.67 -4.98 50.58
CA ASN A 172 33.06 -3.88 51.32
C ASN A 172 33.33 -2.53 50.62
N LEU A 173 32.31 -1.67 50.56
CA LEU A 173 32.40 -0.36 49.90
C LEU A 173 33.23 0.62 50.72
N ASN A 174 34.37 1.05 50.18
CA ASN A 174 35.20 2.12 50.69
C ASN A 174 34.88 3.46 49.96
N LYS A 175 34.09 4.34 50.58
CA LYS A 175 33.76 5.66 50.04
C LYS A 175 34.97 6.60 49.98
N GLY A 176 36.05 6.30 50.72
CA GLY A 176 37.29 7.06 50.70
C GLY A 176 38.20 6.74 49.51
N LEU A 177 37.94 5.62 48.81
CA LEU A 177 38.70 5.24 47.62
C LEU A 177 38.67 6.33 46.58
N LYS A 178 39.82 6.67 45.99
CA LYS A 178 39.96 7.76 44.99
C LYS A 178 38.94 7.58 43.83
N LEU A 179 38.83 6.38 43.25
CA LEU A 179 37.92 6.08 42.18
C LEU A 179 36.45 6.34 42.56
N ASN A 180 36.03 6.10 43.79
CA ASN A 180 34.67 6.41 44.27
C ASN A 180 34.46 7.91 44.49
N LYS A 181 35.52 8.66 44.81
CA LYS A 181 35.47 10.13 44.87
C LYS A 181 35.40 10.74 43.50
N ASP A 182 36.17 10.20 42.55
CA ASP A 182 36.21 10.68 41.15
C ASP A 182 34.87 10.38 40.43
N SER A 183 34.20 9.24 40.70
CA SER A 183 32.88 8.88 40.17
C SER A 183 31.69 9.48 40.94
N LYS A 184 31.93 10.40 41.88
CA LYS A 184 30.90 11.03 42.71
C LYS A 184 29.79 11.68 41.85
N LYS A 185 30.14 12.31 40.72
CA LYS A 185 29.20 12.98 39.83
C LYS A 185 28.19 11.98 39.23
N GLU A 186 28.63 10.78 38.80
CA GLU A 186 27.75 9.71 38.30
C GLU A 186 26.78 9.25 39.39
N MET A 187 27.30 9.07 40.62
CA MET A 187 26.49 8.67 41.75
C MET A 187 25.46 9.73 42.15
N ASP A 188 25.82 11.01 42.11
CA ASP A 188 24.90 12.09 42.42
C ASP A 188 23.84 12.23 41.33
N SER A 189 24.17 12.01 40.05
CA SER A 189 23.21 11.91 38.95
C SER A 189 22.24 10.76 39.15
N LEU A 190 22.73 9.58 39.56
CA LEU A 190 21.87 8.43 39.86
C LEU A 190 20.88 8.74 41.00
N LYS A 191 21.31 9.40 42.07
CA LYS A 191 20.44 9.81 43.18
C LYS A 191 19.41 10.83 42.75
N GLN A 192 19.80 11.82 41.93
CA GLN A 192 18.86 12.81 41.35
C GLN A 192 17.81 12.12 40.47
N PHE A 193 18.22 11.14 39.65
CA PHE A 193 17.32 10.36 38.86
C PHE A 193 16.31 9.57 39.69
N ILE A 194 16.77 8.92 40.77
CA ILE A 194 15.91 8.21 41.74
C ILE A 194 14.91 9.20 42.39
N ALA A 195 15.35 10.42 42.70
CA ALA A 195 14.52 11.46 43.32
C ALA A 195 13.42 12.00 42.40
N LEU A 196 13.42 11.69 41.11
CA LEU A 196 12.30 11.98 40.19
C LEU A 196 11.01 11.19 40.55
N ASN A 197 11.13 10.18 41.40
CA ASN A 197 10.04 9.30 41.85
C ASN A 197 9.30 8.59 40.73
N TRP A 198 9.97 8.34 39.61
CA TRP A 198 9.40 7.57 38.51
C TRP A 198 9.27 6.09 38.92
N LYS A 199 8.30 5.40 38.30
CA LYS A 199 8.14 3.97 38.52
C LYS A 199 9.38 3.22 38.05
N ILE A 200 10.06 2.52 38.98
CA ILE A 200 11.24 1.71 38.67
C ILE A 200 10.75 0.42 37.98
N LYS A 201 11.27 0.14 36.79
CA LYS A 201 11.07 -1.13 36.10
C LYS A 201 11.89 -2.23 36.75
N ASP A 202 13.18 -2.02 36.82
CA ASP A 202 14.17 -2.92 37.43
C ASP A 202 15.46 -2.17 37.75
N VAL A 203 16.29 -2.80 38.56
CA VAL A 203 17.66 -2.40 38.82
C VAL A 203 18.58 -3.55 38.41
N THR A 204 19.58 -3.26 37.60
CA THR A 204 20.60 -4.23 37.20
C THR A 204 21.93 -3.91 37.89
N VAL A 205 22.55 -4.89 38.50
CA VAL A 205 23.87 -4.80 39.12
C VAL A 205 24.78 -5.84 38.47
N ASN A 206 25.76 -5.37 37.71
CA ASN A 206 26.83 -6.24 37.19
C ASN A 206 28.09 -6.02 38.02
N ALA A 207 28.68 -7.07 38.56
CA ALA A 207 29.86 -6.97 39.43
C ALA A 207 31.00 -7.82 38.88
N TRP A 208 32.21 -7.27 38.97
CA TRP A 208 33.43 -7.89 38.47
C TRP A 208 34.53 -7.92 39.53
N ALA A 209 35.41 -8.90 39.41
CA ALA A 209 36.73 -8.90 39.98
C ALA A 209 37.77 -8.55 38.89
N SER A 210 38.94 -8.07 39.31
CA SER A 210 40.08 -7.90 38.42
C SER A 210 40.74 -9.28 38.16
N PRO A 211 41.32 -9.49 36.97
CA PRO A 211 41.69 -10.83 36.50
C PRO A 211 43.04 -11.35 37.03
N GLU A 212 43.65 -10.73 38.06
CA GLU A 212 44.90 -11.16 38.67
C GLU A 212 44.71 -12.16 39.85
N GLY A 213 43.47 -12.37 40.32
CA GLY A 213 43.18 -13.31 41.42
C GLY A 213 42.83 -14.71 40.92
N GLU A 214 42.77 -15.67 41.84
CA GLU A 214 42.33 -17.03 41.50
C GLU A 214 40.88 -17.07 41.06
N LEU A 215 40.53 -17.95 40.11
CA LEU A 215 39.21 -18.01 39.50
C LEU A 215 38.08 -18.17 40.52
N SER A 216 38.25 -19.06 41.49
CA SER A 216 37.27 -19.27 42.58
C SER A 216 37.09 -18.01 43.42
N LEU A 217 38.18 -17.38 43.81
CA LEU A 217 38.17 -16.13 44.57
C LEU A 217 37.56 -14.98 43.79
N ASN A 218 37.85 -14.88 42.50
CA ASN A 218 37.28 -13.83 41.64
C ASN A 218 35.77 -14.00 41.47
N GLN A 219 35.26 -15.23 41.40
CA GLN A 219 33.84 -15.49 41.41
C GLN A 219 33.20 -15.06 42.72
N GLU A 220 33.74 -15.50 43.89
CA GLU A 220 33.25 -15.11 45.19
C GLU A 220 33.30 -13.59 45.43
N LEU A 221 34.40 -12.93 45.05
CA LEU A 221 34.54 -11.47 45.15
C LEU A 221 33.52 -10.74 44.29
N SER A 222 33.22 -11.25 43.09
CA SER A 222 32.20 -10.62 42.22
C SER A 222 30.79 -10.83 42.79
N ASP A 223 30.48 -11.99 43.35
CA ASP A 223 29.21 -12.27 44.06
C ASP A 223 29.02 -11.32 45.26
N ASP A 224 30.02 -11.20 46.10
CA ASP A 224 30.01 -10.35 47.30
C ASP A 224 29.93 -8.85 46.95
N ARG A 225 30.64 -8.39 45.89
CA ARG A 225 30.55 -7.03 45.36
C ARG A 225 29.18 -6.73 44.84
N GLY A 226 28.59 -7.69 44.14
CA GLY A 226 27.21 -7.62 43.65
C GLY A 226 26.21 -7.46 44.79
N ALA A 227 26.35 -8.28 45.85
CA ALA A 227 25.52 -8.18 47.04
C ALA A 227 25.69 -6.83 47.78
N THR A 228 26.92 -6.33 47.87
CA THR A 228 27.21 -5.01 48.47
C THR A 228 26.60 -3.89 47.67
N ALA A 229 26.71 -3.93 46.36
CA ALA A 229 26.11 -2.94 45.45
C ALA A 229 24.58 -2.97 45.49
N LYS A 230 23.97 -4.19 45.55
CA LYS A 230 22.52 -4.35 45.75
C LYS A 230 22.06 -3.67 47.04
N LYS A 231 22.66 -3.97 48.17
CA LYS A 231 22.34 -3.33 49.46
C LYS A 231 22.51 -1.83 49.43
N PHE A 232 23.54 -1.35 48.73
CA PHE A 232 23.78 0.07 48.54
C PHE A 232 22.66 0.75 47.77
N ILE A 233 22.30 0.21 46.59
CA ILE A 233 21.28 0.84 45.75
C ILE A 233 19.87 0.77 46.35
N GLU A 234 19.50 -0.34 46.96
CA GLU A 234 18.24 -0.47 47.70
C GLU A 234 18.12 0.59 48.82
N LYS A 235 19.23 0.86 49.54
CA LYS A 235 19.26 1.93 50.52
C LYS A 235 19.13 3.32 49.92
N GLU A 236 19.81 3.59 48.79
CA GLU A 236 19.71 4.88 48.13
C GLU A 236 18.30 5.09 47.53
N ILE A 237 17.66 4.08 46.97
CA ILE A 237 16.26 4.16 46.49
C ILE A 237 15.33 4.45 47.68
N LYS A 238 15.46 3.72 48.78
CA LYS A 238 14.63 3.94 49.99
C LYS A 238 14.80 5.35 50.58
N ARG A 239 15.97 5.98 50.41
CA ARG A 239 16.25 7.34 50.93
C ARG A 239 15.81 8.44 50.02
N ASN A 240 15.89 8.24 48.71
CA ASN A 240 15.73 9.31 47.70
C ASN A 240 14.43 9.19 46.90
N SER A 241 13.70 8.06 46.98
CA SER A 241 12.40 7.90 46.32
C SER A 241 11.28 7.74 47.32
N SER A 242 10.16 8.40 47.06
CA SER A 242 8.87 8.18 47.76
C SER A 242 7.99 7.15 47.05
N ASN A 243 8.35 6.72 45.85
CA ASN A 243 7.64 5.67 45.12
C ASN A 243 7.76 4.32 45.89
N LYS A 244 6.62 3.65 46.09
CA LYS A 244 6.51 2.38 46.81
C LYS A 244 6.24 1.19 45.90
N ASP A 245 6.24 1.39 44.59
CA ASP A 245 6.04 0.30 43.62
C ASP A 245 7.12 -0.78 43.81
N GLU A 246 6.72 -2.02 43.59
CA GLU A 246 7.63 -3.15 43.60
C GLU A 246 8.56 -3.10 42.39
N TYR A 247 9.81 -3.41 42.59
CA TYR A 247 10.84 -3.53 41.57
C TYR A 247 11.78 -4.69 41.84
N SER A 248 12.37 -5.27 40.81
CA SER A 248 13.39 -6.31 40.93
C SER A 248 14.80 -5.72 40.94
N VAL A 249 15.70 -6.34 41.72
CA VAL A 249 17.14 -6.05 41.66
C VAL A 249 17.86 -7.30 41.17
N ASN A 250 18.28 -7.25 39.92
CA ASN A 250 18.95 -8.34 39.22
C ASN A 250 20.47 -8.19 39.38
N VAL A 251 21.09 -9.11 40.09
CA VAL A 251 22.53 -9.13 40.32
C VAL A 251 23.18 -10.19 39.44
N ALA A 252 24.19 -9.80 38.70
CA ALA A 252 25.01 -10.69 37.87
C ALA A 252 26.49 -10.58 38.29
N ALA A 253 26.98 -11.58 38.98
CA ALA A 253 28.40 -11.74 39.25
C ALA A 253 29.11 -12.25 37.97
N LYS A 254 30.05 -11.50 37.47
CA LYS A 254 30.74 -11.75 36.20
C LYS A 254 32.11 -12.40 36.36
N GLY A 255 32.57 -12.59 37.60
CA GLY A 255 33.91 -13.09 37.86
C GLY A 255 35.01 -12.10 37.41
N ALA A 256 36.07 -12.62 36.88
CA ALA A 256 37.21 -11.84 36.40
C ALA A 256 36.90 -11.10 35.08
N ASP A 257 37.17 -9.80 35.05
CA ASP A 257 36.94 -8.93 33.86
C ASP A 257 38.13 -8.98 32.88
N TYR A 258 38.28 -10.07 32.17
CA TYR A 258 39.33 -10.24 31.16
C TYR A 258 39.12 -9.29 29.97
N ASP A 259 37.90 -9.08 29.52
CA ASP A 259 37.61 -8.22 28.40
C ASP A 259 37.90 -6.76 28.74
N GLY A 260 37.49 -6.31 29.92
CA GLY A 260 37.81 -4.98 30.40
C GLY A 260 39.33 -4.75 30.53
N PHE A 261 40.06 -5.77 31.01
CA PHE A 261 41.50 -5.72 31.08
C PHE A 261 42.16 -5.60 29.69
N MET A 262 41.73 -6.44 28.75
CA MET A 262 42.28 -6.42 27.40
C MET A 262 41.97 -5.11 26.68
N ASN A 263 40.81 -4.55 26.90
CA ASN A 263 40.41 -3.24 26.33
C ASN A 263 41.29 -2.10 26.95
N ALA A 264 41.48 -2.11 28.26
CA ALA A 264 42.35 -1.15 28.93
C ALA A 264 43.81 -1.24 28.46
N LEU A 265 44.35 -2.47 28.34
CA LEU A 265 45.69 -2.72 27.83
C LEU A 265 45.89 -2.22 26.40
N ASN A 266 44.95 -2.50 25.50
CA ASN A 266 45.02 -2.05 24.10
C ASN A 266 44.95 -0.53 23.98
N ALA A 267 44.20 0.13 24.87
CA ALA A 267 44.06 1.60 24.89
C ALA A 267 45.23 2.29 25.61
N SER A 268 46.13 1.54 26.29
CA SER A 268 47.24 2.11 27.04
C SER A 268 48.43 2.52 26.17
N ASP A 269 49.34 3.32 26.72
CA ASP A 269 50.59 3.72 26.12
C ASP A 269 51.76 2.77 26.44
N ILE A 270 51.48 1.59 27.05
CA ILE A 270 52.53 0.62 27.38
C ILE A 270 53.19 0.13 26.10
N ALA A 271 54.48 0.32 25.96
CA ALA A 271 55.25 -0.02 24.75
C ALA A 271 55.16 -1.51 24.40
N ASP A 272 55.14 -2.37 25.40
CA ASP A 272 55.07 -3.83 25.22
C ASP A 272 53.64 -4.41 25.21
N LYS A 273 52.61 -3.59 25.11
CA LYS A 273 51.20 -4.04 25.20
C LYS A 273 50.85 -5.19 24.27
N ASN A 274 51.41 -5.22 23.06
CA ASN A 274 51.17 -6.32 22.11
C ASN A 274 51.82 -7.63 22.61
N LYS A 275 53.00 -7.58 23.20
CA LYS A 275 53.67 -8.76 23.76
C LYS A 275 52.86 -9.29 24.97
N ILE A 276 52.44 -8.38 25.87
CA ILE A 276 51.59 -8.70 27.03
C ILE A 276 50.29 -9.35 26.57
N SER A 277 49.61 -8.72 25.59
CA SER A 277 48.37 -9.25 25.02
C SER A 277 48.56 -10.66 24.47
N ASN A 278 49.63 -10.91 23.71
CA ASN A 278 49.91 -12.20 23.11
C ASN A 278 50.22 -13.28 24.16
N VAL A 279 51.00 -12.95 25.19
CA VAL A 279 51.29 -13.88 26.28
C VAL A 279 50.00 -14.28 27.02
N ILE A 280 49.13 -13.32 27.32
CA ILE A 280 47.85 -13.59 27.99
C ILE A 280 46.90 -14.39 27.10
N LYS A 281 46.78 -14.07 25.82
CA LYS A 281 45.92 -14.77 24.86
C LYS A 281 46.40 -16.19 24.54
N SER A 282 47.70 -16.44 24.63
CA SER A 282 48.26 -17.78 24.38
C SER A 282 47.94 -18.78 25.50
N GLN A 283 47.55 -18.30 26.67
CA GLN A 283 47.19 -19.17 27.80
C GLN A 283 45.76 -19.72 27.58
N VAL A 284 45.66 -21.01 27.36
CA VAL A 284 44.38 -21.74 27.22
C VAL A 284 43.68 -21.90 28.58
N ASN A 285 44.47 -22.13 29.63
CA ASN A 285 43.99 -22.29 30.99
C ASN A 285 43.79 -20.92 31.67
N LYS A 286 42.61 -20.71 32.28
CA LYS A 286 42.27 -19.48 32.98
C LYS A 286 43.22 -19.20 34.18
N THR A 287 43.60 -20.21 34.94
CA THR A 287 44.51 -20.09 36.08
C THR A 287 45.91 -19.64 35.65
N GLU A 288 46.42 -20.18 34.56
CA GLU A 288 47.70 -19.75 33.99
C GLU A 288 47.62 -18.30 33.48
N ARG A 289 46.49 -17.91 32.90
CA ARG A 289 46.26 -16.54 32.48
C ARG A 289 46.28 -15.55 33.65
N GLU A 290 45.61 -15.90 34.72
CA GLU A 290 45.60 -15.12 35.98
C GLU A 290 47.02 -14.97 36.56
N GLN A 291 47.76 -16.05 36.58
CA GLN A 291 49.17 -16.04 37.05
C GLN A 291 50.05 -15.15 36.17
N GLN A 292 49.88 -15.17 34.87
CA GLN A 292 50.63 -14.29 33.96
C GLN A 292 50.27 -12.81 34.20
N ILE A 293 49.00 -12.48 34.35
CA ILE A 293 48.59 -11.11 34.67
C ILE A 293 49.20 -10.67 36.00
N ARG A 294 49.19 -11.52 37.03
CA ARG A 294 49.81 -11.25 38.32
C ARG A 294 51.33 -11.01 38.20
N ASN A 295 52.02 -11.78 37.39
CA ASN A 295 53.45 -11.60 37.16
C ASN A 295 53.74 -10.27 36.44
N MET A 296 52.84 -9.84 35.53
CA MET A 296 52.97 -8.58 34.81
C MET A 296 52.78 -7.35 35.69
N THR A 297 51.99 -7.42 36.79
CA THR A 297 51.85 -6.31 37.76
C THR A 297 53.15 -5.98 38.51
N VAL A 298 54.03 -6.97 38.64
CA VAL A 298 55.35 -6.75 39.25
C VAL A 298 56.30 -6.01 38.30
N ILE A 299 56.12 -6.17 37.01
CA ILE A 299 56.99 -5.62 35.96
C ILE A 299 56.49 -4.25 35.50
N TYR A 300 55.16 -4.10 35.33
CA TYR A 300 54.54 -2.90 34.79
C TYR A 300 53.54 -2.33 35.81
N LYS A 301 53.92 -1.21 36.45
CA LYS A 301 53.10 -0.57 37.47
C LYS A 301 51.76 -0.06 36.89
N GLU A 302 51.73 0.32 35.64
CA GLU A 302 50.54 0.81 34.91
C GLU A 302 49.45 -0.25 34.83
N ILE A 303 49.80 -1.56 34.91
CA ILE A 303 48.85 -2.65 34.95
C ILE A 303 48.01 -2.64 36.25
N GLU A 304 48.60 -2.30 37.39
CA GLU A 304 47.86 -2.17 38.64
C GLU A 304 46.78 -1.08 38.57
N ASP A 305 47.10 0.03 37.95
CA ASP A 305 46.13 1.12 37.75
C ASP A 305 44.96 0.65 36.86
N MET A 306 45.22 -0.12 35.79
CA MET A 306 44.16 -0.72 34.95
C MET A 306 43.32 -1.74 35.72
N LEU A 307 43.93 -2.59 36.55
CA LEU A 307 43.25 -3.60 37.36
C LEU A 307 42.35 -2.93 38.41
N SER A 308 42.76 -1.80 38.95
CA SER A 308 42.00 -1.07 39.98
C SER A 308 40.61 -0.64 39.49
N VAL A 309 40.47 -0.22 38.24
CA VAL A 309 39.18 0.20 37.66
C VAL A 309 38.28 -0.99 37.30
N LEU A 310 38.81 -2.19 37.23
CA LEU A 310 38.06 -3.42 36.97
C LEU A 310 37.42 -4.02 38.24
N ARG A 311 37.86 -3.63 39.44
CA ARG A 311 37.30 -4.03 40.72
C ARG A 311 36.04 -3.24 41.02
N ARG A 312 34.94 -3.52 40.29
CA ARG A 312 33.77 -2.65 40.29
C ARG A 312 32.44 -3.42 40.30
N ALA A 313 31.41 -2.69 40.67
CA ALA A 313 30.02 -3.04 40.35
C ALA A 313 29.38 -1.87 39.59
N GLU A 314 28.76 -2.16 38.48
CA GLU A 314 28.00 -1.22 37.69
C GLU A 314 26.52 -1.38 38.02
N ILE A 315 25.89 -0.28 38.41
CA ILE A 315 24.48 -0.21 38.79
C ILE A 315 23.75 0.55 37.71
N SER A 316 22.68 -0.04 37.14
CA SER A 316 21.75 0.61 36.25
C SER A 316 20.37 0.66 36.90
N VAL A 317 19.79 1.83 37.04
CA VAL A 317 18.40 2.02 37.46
C VAL A 317 17.58 2.35 36.26
N ASN A 318 16.62 1.49 35.93
CA ASN A 318 15.74 1.59 34.78
C ASN A 318 14.34 2.02 35.25
N CYS A 319 13.85 3.16 34.77
CA CYS A 319 12.55 3.70 35.14
C CYS A 319 11.66 3.91 33.92
N TYR A 320 10.35 3.73 34.12
CA TYR A 320 9.36 4.16 33.13
C TYR A 320 9.24 5.68 33.17
N GLN A 321 9.49 6.33 32.03
CA GLN A 321 9.20 7.76 31.89
C GLN A 321 7.70 7.99 32.04
N PRO A 322 7.25 8.90 32.93
CA PRO A 322 5.84 9.23 33.07
C PRO A 322 5.23 9.69 31.74
N LYS A 323 4.09 9.11 31.38
CA LYS A 323 3.32 9.43 30.19
C LYS A 323 1.88 9.78 30.59
N ARG A 324 1.19 10.55 29.76
CA ARG A 324 -0.24 10.75 29.89
C ARG A 324 -0.99 9.47 29.61
N THR A 325 -2.16 9.28 30.25
CA THR A 325 -3.03 8.15 29.91
C THR A 325 -3.70 8.35 28.56
N ASP A 326 -4.20 7.27 27.97
CA ASP A 326 -4.92 7.32 26.69
C ASP A 326 -6.15 8.25 26.78
N GLU A 327 -6.88 8.20 27.91
CA GLU A 327 -8.05 9.05 28.17
C GLU A 327 -7.65 10.52 28.28
N GLU A 328 -6.53 10.82 28.93
CA GLU A 328 -6.03 12.18 29.05
C GLU A 328 -5.59 12.72 27.68
N ILE A 329 -4.86 11.92 26.88
CA ILE A 329 -4.44 12.29 25.53
C ILE A 329 -5.67 12.52 24.64
N ALA A 330 -6.65 11.60 24.64
CA ALA A 330 -7.87 11.74 23.85
C ALA A 330 -8.65 13.00 24.23
N ARG A 331 -8.82 13.27 25.52
CA ARG A 331 -9.50 14.48 26.00
C ARG A 331 -8.75 15.77 25.60
N LEU A 332 -7.44 15.79 25.79
CA LEU A 332 -6.62 16.97 25.50
C LEU A 332 -6.48 17.24 24.01
N SER A 333 -6.54 16.22 23.16
CA SER A 333 -6.43 16.38 21.70
C SER A 333 -7.52 17.28 21.11
N THR A 334 -8.67 17.36 21.75
CA THR A 334 -9.80 18.21 21.33
C THR A 334 -9.94 19.47 22.19
N SER A 335 -9.67 19.39 23.51
CA SER A 335 -9.89 20.51 24.42
C SER A 335 -8.68 21.45 24.57
N SER A 336 -7.47 20.95 24.43
CA SER A 336 -6.22 21.71 24.61
C SER A 336 -5.07 21.08 23.84
N PRO A 337 -5.14 21.02 22.49
CA PRO A 337 -4.15 20.30 21.65
C PRO A 337 -2.72 20.83 21.81
N ASP A 338 -2.57 22.12 22.14
CA ASP A 338 -1.27 22.74 22.37
C ASP A 338 -0.50 22.14 23.54
N SER A 339 -1.18 21.51 24.49
CA SER A 339 -0.54 20.84 25.63
C SER A 339 0.09 19.48 25.25
N LEU A 340 -0.28 18.90 24.11
CA LEU A 340 0.23 17.62 23.63
C LEU A 340 1.45 17.79 22.72
N THR A 341 2.29 16.78 22.69
CA THR A 341 3.36 16.68 21.69
C THR A 341 2.78 16.29 20.32
N VAL A 342 3.51 16.53 19.24
CA VAL A 342 3.09 16.10 17.89
C VAL A 342 2.84 14.60 17.82
N LYS A 343 3.68 13.79 18.49
CA LYS A 343 3.50 12.33 18.55
C LYS A 343 2.21 11.93 19.28
N GLU A 344 1.89 12.60 20.39
CA GLU A 344 0.64 12.37 21.12
C GLU A 344 -0.59 12.79 20.31
N LEU A 345 -0.52 13.91 19.54
CA LEU A 345 -1.58 14.31 18.61
C LEU A 345 -1.78 13.27 17.50
N LEU A 346 -0.71 12.85 16.83
CA LEU A 346 -0.82 11.81 15.79
C LEU A 346 -1.39 10.50 16.34
N TYR A 347 -0.97 10.13 17.55
CA TYR A 347 -1.49 8.95 18.24
C TYR A 347 -2.98 9.10 18.61
N SER A 348 -3.40 10.25 19.14
CA SER A 348 -4.78 10.47 19.54
C SER A 348 -5.78 10.35 18.38
N ALA A 349 -5.35 10.67 17.15
CA ALA A 349 -6.19 10.50 15.96
C ALA A 349 -6.53 9.02 15.67
N THR A 350 -5.78 8.06 16.24
CA THR A 350 -6.10 6.63 16.13
C THR A 350 -7.19 6.17 17.12
N MET A 351 -7.56 7.01 18.08
CA MET A 351 -8.53 6.69 19.14
C MET A 351 -9.97 7.07 18.79
N THR A 352 -10.21 7.66 17.63
CA THR A 352 -11.55 8.04 17.15
C THR A 352 -11.77 7.54 15.74
N GLU A 353 -13.03 7.27 15.38
CA GLU A 353 -13.40 6.94 14.00
C GLU A 353 -13.99 8.13 13.25
N ASP A 354 -14.34 9.21 13.97
CA ASP A 354 -14.87 10.43 13.35
C ASP A 354 -13.81 11.16 12.51
N LEU A 355 -14.02 11.20 11.19
CA LEU A 355 -13.08 11.78 10.24
C LEU A 355 -12.84 13.27 10.47
N ASN A 356 -13.87 14.03 10.88
CA ASN A 356 -13.74 15.46 11.14
C ASN A 356 -12.86 15.70 12.37
N THR A 357 -13.02 14.90 13.41
CA THR A 357 -12.17 14.94 14.60
C THR A 357 -10.72 14.56 14.25
N LYS A 358 -10.51 13.47 13.49
CA LYS A 358 -9.17 13.09 12.99
C LYS A 358 -8.50 14.26 12.24
N LEU A 359 -9.21 14.86 11.29
CA LEU A 359 -8.70 15.99 10.50
C LEU A 359 -8.32 17.19 11.37
N SER A 360 -9.18 17.53 12.34
CA SER A 360 -8.91 18.61 13.29
C SER A 360 -7.64 18.38 14.11
N ILE A 361 -7.45 17.15 14.60
CA ILE A 361 -6.24 16.73 15.34
C ILE A 361 -5.00 16.84 14.46
N TYR A 362 -5.05 16.36 13.20
CA TYR A 362 -3.92 16.48 12.28
C TYR A 362 -3.58 17.94 11.95
N LYS A 363 -4.59 18.80 11.79
CA LYS A 363 -4.40 20.25 11.63
C LYS A 363 -3.72 20.88 12.86
N SER A 364 -4.10 20.45 14.06
CA SER A 364 -3.41 20.87 15.30
C SER A 364 -1.95 20.42 15.34
N ALA A 365 -1.67 19.19 14.89
CA ALA A 365 -0.31 18.68 14.78
C ALA A 365 0.54 19.49 13.77
N ILE A 366 -0.05 19.88 12.63
CA ILE A 366 0.57 20.77 11.63
C ILE A 366 0.87 22.13 12.23
N THR A 367 -0.09 22.73 12.92
CA THR A 367 0.10 24.04 13.59
C THR A 367 1.23 24.00 14.62
N LYS A 368 1.34 22.89 15.36
CA LYS A 368 2.39 22.70 16.35
C LYS A 368 3.78 22.47 15.73
N ASN A 369 3.84 21.80 14.59
CA ASN A 369 5.09 21.59 13.84
C ASN A 369 4.81 21.50 12.33
N ASP A 370 5.01 22.61 11.65
CA ASP A 370 4.83 22.78 10.21
C ASP A 370 5.83 21.97 9.35
N LYS A 371 6.81 21.32 9.97
CA LYS A 371 7.77 20.41 9.32
C LYS A 371 7.44 18.92 9.56
N CYS A 372 6.26 18.62 10.10
CA CYS A 372 5.82 17.24 10.32
C CYS A 372 5.13 16.68 9.07
N TRP A 373 5.87 16.10 8.13
CA TRP A 373 5.33 15.49 6.92
C TRP A 373 4.21 14.45 7.21
N ARG A 374 4.29 13.74 8.34
CA ARG A 374 3.29 12.75 8.75
C ARG A 374 1.93 13.39 9.01
N ALA A 375 1.91 14.54 9.67
CA ALA A 375 0.66 15.25 9.95
C ALA A 375 -0.02 15.72 8.65
N TYR A 376 0.76 16.20 7.69
CA TYR A 376 0.25 16.57 6.36
C TYR A 376 -0.27 15.34 5.59
N ASN A 377 0.50 14.24 5.53
CA ASN A 377 0.05 13.03 4.88
C ASN A 377 -1.26 12.50 5.48
N ASN A 378 -1.35 12.49 6.81
CA ASN A 378 -2.51 11.92 7.49
C ASN A 378 -3.75 12.84 7.36
N ALA A 379 -3.58 14.16 7.31
CA ALA A 379 -4.65 15.08 6.95
C ALA A 379 -5.14 14.83 5.52
N ALA A 380 -4.22 14.69 4.56
CA ALA A 380 -4.55 14.34 3.18
C ALA A 380 -5.29 13.01 3.06
N ALA A 381 -4.89 11.99 3.83
CA ALA A 381 -5.59 10.70 3.85
C ALA A 381 -7.06 10.85 4.28
N ILE A 382 -7.35 11.71 5.24
CA ILE A 382 -8.74 12.00 5.65
C ILE A 382 -9.48 12.77 4.54
N ASP A 383 -8.84 13.79 3.96
CA ASP A 383 -9.46 14.56 2.88
C ASP A 383 -9.77 13.70 1.65
N ILE A 384 -8.91 12.72 1.31
CA ILE A 384 -9.19 11.70 0.29
C ILE A 384 -10.45 10.91 0.66
N GLN A 385 -10.56 10.41 1.90
CA GLN A 385 -11.73 9.65 2.35
C GLN A 385 -13.02 10.49 2.30
N GLN A 386 -12.93 11.80 2.50
CA GLN A 386 -14.05 12.74 2.41
C GLN A 386 -14.31 13.24 0.98
N GLY A 387 -13.43 12.95 0.02
CA GLY A 387 -13.53 13.40 -1.36
C GLY A 387 -13.03 14.83 -1.60
N ASN A 388 -12.33 15.45 -0.65
CA ASN A 388 -11.75 16.80 -0.72
C ASN A 388 -10.41 16.77 -1.48
N VAL A 389 -10.47 16.67 -2.81
CA VAL A 389 -9.31 16.41 -3.66
C VAL A 389 -8.28 17.54 -3.61
N ASP A 390 -8.74 18.80 -3.65
CA ASP A 390 -7.88 19.98 -3.72
C ASP A 390 -7.07 20.16 -2.42
N GLU A 391 -7.72 20.00 -1.27
CA GLU A 391 -7.07 20.06 0.04
C GLU A 391 -6.08 18.91 0.23
N ALA A 392 -6.47 17.71 -0.16
CA ALA A 392 -5.61 16.53 -0.11
C ALA A 392 -4.34 16.74 -0.94
N SER A 393 -4.46 17.28 -2.17
CA SER A 393 -3.32 17.58 -3.05
C SER A 393 -2.35 18.55 -2.40
N GLN A 394 -2.85 19.67 -1.84
CA GLN A 394 -2.02 20.67 -1.17
C GLN A 394 -1.26 20.08 0.03
N TYR A 395 -1.91 19.21 0.81
CA TYR A 395 -1.25 18.57 1.94
C TYR A 395 -0.19 17.56 1.49
N LEU A 396 -0.44 16.78 0.44
CA LEU A 396 0.55 15.82 -0.09
C LEU A 396 1.76 16.52 -0.69
N GLU A 397 1.55 17.62 -1.42
CA GLU A 397 2.65 18.44 -1.94
C GLU A 397 3.55 18.97 -0.81
N LYS A 398 2.96 19.47 0.28
CA LYS A 398 3.71 19.90 1.47
C LYS A 398 4.43 18.73 2.15
N ALA A 399 3.77 17.58 2.32
CA ALA A 399 4.38 16.39 2.89
C ALA A 399 5.61 15.96 2.07
N ASN A 400 5.47 15.91 0.76
CA ASN A 400 6.54 15.51 -0.16
C ASN A 400 7.69 16.54 -0.19
N ALA A 401 7.38 17.84 -0.12
CA ALA A 401 8.39 18.89 -0.04
C ALA A 401 9.22 18.83 1.26
N ILE A 402 8.59 18.44 2.40
CA ILE A 402 9.28 18.26 3.67
C ILE A 402 10.14 16.99 3.64
N LYS A 403 9.60 15.90 3.12
CA LYS A 403 10.30 14.61 3.05
C LYS A 403 9.81 13.80 1.86
N ALA A 404 10.55 13.84 0.76
CA ALA A 404 10.23 13.08 -0.46
C ALA A 404 10.37 11.56 -0.29
N GLY A 405 9.69 10.80 -1.15
CA GLY A 405 9.81 9.36 -1.25
C GLY A 405 9.23 8.58 -0.06
N GLN A 406 8.27 9.18 0.66
CA GLN A 406 7.58 8.48 1.73
C GLN A 406 6.44 7.62 1.16
N GLY A 407 6.48 6.31 1.39
CA GLY A 407 5.53 5.36 0.79
C GLY A 407 4.06 5.73 0.99
N SER A 408 3.67 6.22 2.17
CA SER A 408 2.29 6.67 2.41
C SER A 408 1.91 7.90 1.58
N VAL A 409 2.84 8.85 1.39
CA VAL A 409 2.64 10.03 0.54
C VAL A 409 2.51 9.60 -0.92
N GLU A 410 3.40 8.74 -1.39
CA GLU A 410 3.36 8.20 -2.75
C GLU A 410 2.04 7.45 -3.01
N ASN A 411 1.60 6.58 -2.10
CA ASN A 411 0.32 5.90 -2.24
C ASN A 411 -0.85 6.87 -2.40
N ASN A 412 -0.91 7.88 -1.54
CA ASN A 412 -2.02 8.84 -1.54
C ASN A 412 -1.97 9.77 -2.78
N MET A 413 -0.78 10.13 -3.28
CA MET A 413 -0.61 10.81 -4.57
C MET A 413 -1.08 9.94 -5.74
N GLY A 414 -0.79 8.65 -5.69
CA GLY A 414 -1.28 7.67 -6.66
C GLY A 414 -2.80 7.60 -6.74
N ILE A 415 -3.49 7.68 -5.59
CA ILE A 415 -4.96 7.73 -5.53
C ILE A 415 -5.49 8.99 -6.24
N LEU A 416 -4.93 10.16 -5.95
CA LEU A 416 -5.35 11.39 -6.60
C LEU A 416 -5.09 11.37 -8.12
N ALA A 417 -3.96 10.81 -8.54
CA ALA A 417 -3.65 10.64 -9.97
C ALA A 417 -4.67 9.71 -10.64
N ALA A 418 -5.04 8.59 -10.00
CA ALA A 418 -6.05 7.66 -10.51
C ALA A 418 -7.43 8.33 -10.62
N TRP A 419 -7.83 9.14 -9.65
CA TRP A 419 -9.09 9.89 -9.69
C TRP A 419 -9.11 10.96 -10.78
N ASN A 420 -7.95 11.52 -11.13
CA ASN A 420 -7.77 12.41 -12.28
C ASN A 420 -7.64 11.65 -13.61
N LYS A 421 -7.77 10.31 -13.58
CA LYS A 421 -7.62 9.41 -14.74
C LYS A 421 -6.21 9.38 -15.34
N ASP A 422 -5.22 9.87 -14.63
CA ASP A 422 -3.81 9.73 -14.99
C ASP A 422 -3.27 8.42 -14.41
N TYR A 423 -3.62 7.31 -15.06
CA TYR A 423 -3.24 5.97 -14.59
C TYR A 423 -1.75 5.66 -14.76
N GLU A 424 -1.06 6.40 -15.63
CA GLU A 424 0.39 6.29 -15.78
C GLU A 424 1.10 6.90 -14.57
N ALA A 425 0.72 8.11 -14.17
CA ALA A 425 1.23 8.73 -12.95
C ALA A 425 0.84 7.93 -11.71
N ALA A 426 -0.42 7.44 -11.63
CA ALA A 426 -0.88 6.59 -10.55
C ALA A 426 -0.01 5.33 -10.38
N THR A 427 0.32 4.65 -11.49
CA THR A 427 1.20 3.47 -11.47
C THR A 427 2.58 3.81 -10.92
N LYS A 428 3.21 4.90 -11.38
CA LYS A 428 4.53 5.33 -10.90
C LYS A 428 4.53 5.59 -9.39
N HIS A 429 3.50 6.25 -8.89
CA HIS A 429 3.35 6.53 -7.47
C HIS A 429 3.11 5.25 -6.65
N TYR A 430 2.27 4.32 -7.13
CA TYR A 430 2.06 3.05 -6.45
C TYR A 430 3.30 2.17 -6.46
N ASP A 431 4.08 2.15 -7.54
CA ASP A 431 5.35 1.43 -7.59
C ASP A 431 6.36 2.00 -6.57
N ALA A 432 6.43 3.33 -6.45
CA ALA A 432 7.27 3.99 -5.45
C ALA A 432 6.79 3.67 -4.02
N ALA A 433 5.47 3.67 -3.78
CA ALA A 433 4.89 3.31 -2.49
C ALA A 433 5.18 1.84 -2.12
N ALA A 434 5.04 0.92 -3.08
CA ALA A 434 5.36 -0.50 -2.90
C ALA A 434 6.83 -0.72 -2.59
N ALA A 435 7.74 -0.04 -3.29
CA ALA A 435 9.17 -0.07 -3.02
C ALA A 435 9.51 0.43 -1.60
N ALA A 436 8.71 1.34 -1.06
CA ALA A 436 8.81 1.82 0.32
C ALA A 436 8.05 0.95 1.35
N GLY A 437 7.52 -0.22 0.94
CA GLY A 437 6.88 -1.20 1.82
C GLY A 437 5.39 -0.99 2.09
N VAL A 438 4.70 -0.10 1.36
CA VAL A 438 3.26 0.09 1.47
C VAL A 438 2.53 -0.96 0.61
N ASN A 439 1.46 -1.55 1.16
CA ASN A 439 0.62 -2.45 0.39
C ASN A 439 -0.32 -1.64 -0.53
N VAL A 440 -0.06 -1.68 -1.81
CA VAL A 440 -0.83 -1.00 -2.86
C VAL A 440 -1.66 -1.96 -3.72
N THR A 441 -1.82 -3.20 -3.29
CA THR A 441 -2.43 -4.27 -4.11
C THR A 441 -3.83 -3.88 -4.59
N TYR A 442 -4.68 -3.38 -3.69
CA TYR A 442 -6.03 -2.94 -4.05
C TYR A 442 -6.00 -1.76 -5.04
N ASN A 443 -5.17 -0.76 -4.76
CA ASN A 443 -5.05 0.44 -5.58
C ASN A 443 -4.55 0.14 -7.00
N MET A 444 -3.58 -0.77 -7.12
CA MET A 444 -3.14 -1.32 -8.42
C MET A 444 -4.25 -2.10 -9.12
N GLY A 445 -5.17 -2.72 -8.38
CA GLY A 445 -6.36 -3.37 -8.93
C GLY A 445 -7.23 -2.42 -9.74
N VAL A 446 -7.40 -1.17 -9.30
CA VAL A 446 -8.12 -0.13 -10.03
C VAL A 446 -7.44 0.16 -11.38
N VAL A 447 -6.12 0.31 -11.39
CA VAL A 447 -5.34 0.52 -12.63
C VAL A 447 -5.48 -0.69 -13.57
N LYS A 448 -5.38 -1.91 -13.05
CA LYS A 448 -5.57 -3.13 -13.85
C LYS A 448 -6.96 -3.21 -14.46
N MET A 449 -8.00 -2.87 -13.69
CA MET A 449 -9.39 -2.85 -14.16
C MET A 449 -9.55 -1.90 -15.35
N VAL A 450 -9.01 -0.69 -15.26
CA VAL A 450 -9.07 0.32 -16.33
C VAL A 450 -8.29 -0.13 -17.56
N ASN A 451 -7.18 -0.82 -17.38
CA ASN A 451 -6.35 -1.36 -18.48
C ASN A 451 -6.90 -2.67 -19.08
N GLY A 452 -8.05 -3.17 -18.59
CA GLY A 452 -8.69 -4.37 -19.10
C GLY A 452 -8.06 -5.70 -18.64
N ASP A 453 -7.14 -5.65 -17.67
CA ASP A 453 -6.62 -6.84 -16.97
C ASP A 453 -7.60 -7.24 -15.85
N TYR A 454 -8.72 -7.84 -16.24
CA TYR A 454 -9.79 -8.19 -15.30
C TYR A 454 -9.40 -9.35 -14.38
N ASP A 455 -8.53 -10.25 -14.80
CA ASP A 455 -7.99 -11.33 -13.98
C ASP A 455 -7.10 -10.78 -12.86
N GLY A 456 -6.19 -9.91 -13.22
CA GLY A 456 -5.31 -9.24 -12.27
C GLY A 456 -6.07 -8.29 -11.33
N ALA A 457 -7.14 -7.65 -11.80
CA ALA A 457 -8.01 -6.80 -10.98
C ALA A 457 -8.80 -7.62 -9.96
N GLU A 458 -9.44 -8.72 -10.39
CA GLU A 458 -10.17 -9.63 -9.49
C GLU A 458 -9.25 -10.17 -8.38
N ALA A 459 -8.04 -10.62 -8.74
CA ALA A 459 -7.05 -11.08 -7.78
C ALA A 459 -6.67 -9.99 -6.78
N ALA A 460 -6.47 -8.75 -7.24
CA ALA A 460 -6.11 -7.61 -6.41
C ALA A 460 -7.22 -7.21 -5.44
N PHE A 461 -8.49 -7.28 -5.85
CA PHE A 461 -9.64 -6.94 -5.02
C PHE A 461 -10.09 -8.06 -4.07
N SER A 462 -9.60 -9.28 -4.25
CA SER A 462 -10.07 -10.51 -3.55
C SER A 462 -9.94 -10.46 -2.03
N SER A 463 -9.12 -9.56 -1.47
CA SER A 463 -9.01 -9.35 -0.03
C SER A 463 -10.29 -8.76 0.60
N LYS A 464 -11.11 -8.05 -0.18
CA LYS A 464 -12.39 -7.45 0.23
C LYS A 464 -13.56 -8.24 -0.37
N LYS A 465 -14.08 -9.24 0.36
CA LYS A 465 -15.08 -10.20 -0.17
C LYS A 465 -16.41 -9.58 -0.61
N CYS A 466 -16.82 -8.46 0.03
CA CYS A 466 -18.10 -7.78 -0.24
C CYS A 466 -17.82 -6.41 -0.88
N ASP A 467 -17.07 -6.40 -1.98
CA ASP A 467 -16.55 -5.20 -2.60
C ASP A 467 -17.13 -4.96 -3.99
N TYR A 468 -17.53 -3.71 -4.28
CA TYR A 468 -18.08 -3.32 -5.57
C TYR A 468 -17.10 -3.55 -6.74
N ASN A 469 -15.82 -3.18 -6.56
CA ASN A 469 -14.82 -3.32 -7.62
C ASN A 469 -14.48 -4.80 -7.89
N LEU A 470 -14.51 -5.65 -6.85
CA LEU A 470 -14.41 -7.10 -7.01
C LEU A 470 -15.55 -7.63 -7.89
N ALA A 471 -16.80 -7.25 -7.57
CA ALA A 471 -17.96 -7.67 -8.37
C ALA A 471 -17.90 -7.15 -9.81
N LEU A 472 -17.43 -5.92 -10.01
CA LEU A 472 -17.24 -5.34 -11.33
C LEU A 472 -16.19 -6.11 -12.15
N ALA A 473 -15.08 -6.51 -11.54
CA ALA A 473 -14.07 -7.34 -12.20
C ALA A 473 -14.63 -8.71 -12.58
N GLN A 474 -15.35 -9.38 -11.67
CA GLN A 474 -16.04 -10.64 -11.92
C GLN A 474 -17.05 -10.52 -13.07
N LEU A 475 -17.88 -9.48 -13.07
CA LEU A 475 -18.85 -9.21 -14.15
C LEU A 475 -18.16 -8.93 -15.48
N SER A 476 -17.03 -8.25 -15.47
CA SER A 476 -16.26 -7.94 -16.70
C SER A 476 -15.60 -9.19 -17.31
N LYS A 477 -15.39 -10.24 -16.51
CA LYS A 477 -14.97 -11.58 -16.95
C LYS A 477 -16.14 -12.45 -17.41
N GLY A 478 -17.38 -12.00 -17.20
CA GLY A 478 -18.59 -12.77 -17.50
C GLY A 478 -19.11 -13.63 -16.33
N ASN A 479 -18.50 -13.57 -15.15
CA ASN A 479 -18.87 -14.35 -13.98
C ASN A 479 -20.05 -13.69 -13.24
N THR A 480 -21.23 -13.68 -13.85
CA THR A 480 -22.44 -13.02 -13.31
C THR A 480 -22.89 -13.59 -11.96
N SER A 481 -22.73 -14.90 -11.74
CA SER A 481 -23.14 -15.56 -10.48
C SER A 481 -22.29 -15.10 -9.29
N GLU A 482 -20.97 -15.07 -9.47
CA GLU A 482 -20.02 -14.61 -8.43
C GLU A 482 -20.20 -13.12 -8.18
N ALA A 483 -20.33 -12.31 -9.22
CA ALA A 483 -20.59 -10.88 -9.09
C ALA A 483 -21.87 -10.61 -8.29
N THR A 484 -22.95 -11.37 -8.53
CA THR A 484 -24.19 -11.24 -7.75
C THR A 484 -23.96 -11.53 -6.28
N LYS A 485 -23.31 -12.66 -5.94
CA LYS A 485 -23.00 -13.02 -4.54
C LYS A 485 -22.15 -11.95 -3.84
N THR A 486 -21.17 -11.38 -4.53
CA THR A 486 -20.32 -10.32 -4.02
C THR A 486 -21.14 -9.04 -3.76
N LEU A 487 -22.05 -8.66 -4.67
CA LEU A 487 -22.91 -7.50 -4.49
C LEU A 487 -24.00 -7.71 -3.43
N ASP A 488 -24.44 -8.95 -3.22
CA ASP A 488 -25.47 -9.26 -2.20
C ASP A 488 -24.99 -8.95 -0.78
N CYS A 489 -23.71 -9.13 -0.50
CA CYS A 489 -23.11 -8.77 0.79
C CYS A 489 -22.49 -7.36 0.82
N ALA A 490 -22.30 -6.70 -0.32
CA ALA A 490 -21.76 -5.34 -0.38
C ALA A 490 -22.71 -4.31 0.23
N GLU A 491 -22.17 -3.21 0.71
CA GLU A 491 -22.96 -2.05 1.17
C GLU A 491 -23.85 -1.54 0.03
N LYS A 492 -25.14 -1.37 0.32
CA LYS A 492 -26.13 -1.02 -0.70
C LYS A 492 -26.01 0.45 -1.08
N SER A 493 -25.59 0.69 -2.31
CA SER A 493 -25.46 2.03 -2.91
C SER A 493 -26.13 2.06 -4.30
N GLY A 494 -26.25 3.25 -4.87
CA GLY A 494 -26.77 3.41 -6.23
C GLY A 494 -25.96 2.65 -7.26
N GLU A 495 -24.62 2.61 -7.11
CA GLU A 495 -23.71 1.86 -7.97
C GLU A 495 -23.94 0.34 -7.88
N VAL A 496 -24.11 -0.18 -6.65
CA VAL A 496 -24.39 -1.61 -6.41
C VAL A 496 -25.71 -2.00 -7.07
N PHE A 497 -26.77 -1.22 -6.89
CA PHE A 497 -28.06 -1.48 -7.54
C PHE A 497 -27.98 -1.39 -9.05
N TYR A 498 -27.23 -0.40 -9.59
CA TYR A 498 -27.05 -0.30 -11.04
C TYR A 498 -26.32 -1.52 -11.62
N LEU A 499 -25.27 -2.00 -10.96
CA LEU A 499 -24.54 -3.19 -11.40
C LEU A 499 -25.38 -4.46 -11.30
N LEU A 500 -26.25 -4.59 -10.28
CA LEU A 500 -27.26 -5.67 -10.19
C LEU A 500 -28.28 -5.58 -11.32
N ALA A 501 -28.70 -4.36 -11.74
CA ALA A 501 -29.58 -4.18 -12.88
C ALA A 501 -28.90 -4.62 -14.19
N VAL A 502 -27.63 -4.31 -14.39
CA VAL A 502 -26.82 -4.78 -15.52
C VAL A 502 -26.74 -6.31 -15.53
N ILE A 503 -26.50 -6.94 -14.38
CA ILE A 503 -26.49 -8.42 -14.28
C ILE A 503 -27.86 -8.99 -14.67
N GLY A 504 -28.96 -8.38 -14.18
CA GLY A 504 -30.32 -8.77 -14.58
C GLY A 504 -30.54 -8.71 -16.08
N ALA A 505 -30.08 -7.65 -16.74
CA ALA A 505 -30.16 -7.48 -18.19
C ALA A 505 -29.32 -8.55 -18.95
N ARG A 506 -28.08 -8.78 -18.52
CA ARG A 506 -27.18 -9.79 -19.14
C ARG A 506 -27.68 -11.22 -18.98
N THR A 507 -28.40 -11.51 -17.88
CA THR A 507 -28.97 -12.84 -17.61
C THR A 507 -30.41 -12.99 -18.09
N ASN A 508 -30.95 -12.00 -18.83
CA ASN A 508 -32.34 -11.93 -19.28
C ASN A 508 -33.37 -12.02 -18.13
N ASN A 509 -32.98 -11.66 -16.93
CA ASN A 509 -33.86 -11.53 -15.77
C ASN A 509 -34.43 -10.10 -15.72
N THR A 510 -35.49 -9.86 -16.49
CA THR A 510 -36.14 -8.54 -16.64
C THR A 510 -36.59 -7.96 -15.29
N THR A 511 -37.17 -8.78 -14.40
CA THR A 511 -37.60 -8.33 -13.09
C THR A 511 -36.41 -7.83 -12.27
N MET A 512 -35.35 -8.62 -12.15
CA MET A 512 -34.14 -8.22 -11.47
C MET A 512 -33.56 -6.91 -12.02
N ALA A 513 -33.53 -6.79 -13.35
CA ALA A 513 -33.01 -5.60 -14.02
C ALA A 513 -33.82 -4.35 -13.66
N ILE A 514 -35.15 -4.38 -13.79
CA ILE A 514 -36.04 -3.23 -13.56
C ILE A 514 -36.09 -2.86 -12.08
N ASP A 515 -36.22 -3.83 -11.16
CA ASP A 515 -36.32 -3.58 -9.73
C ASP A 515 -35.03 -2.93 -9.17
N ASN A 516 -33.87 -3.43 -9.61
CA ASN A 516 -32.60 -2.83 -9.17
C ASN A 516 -32.30 -1.51 -9.87
N LEU A 517 -32.68 -1.34 -11.14
CA LEU A 517 -32.54 -0.06 -11.83
C LEU A 517 -33.39 1.03 -11.15
N LYS A 518 -34.61 0.69 -10.70
CA LYS A 518 -35.44 1.60 -9.92
C LYS A 518 -34.75 2.04 -8.66
N LYS A 519 -34.22 1.10 -7.86
CA LYS A 519 -33.47 1.42 -6.63
C LYS A 519 -32.23 2.26 -6.92
N ALA A 520 -31.54 2.00 -8.03
CA ALA A 520 -30.38 2.80 -8.45
C ALA A 520 -30.78 4.25 -8.77
N ILE A 521 -31.89 4.45 -9.50
CA ILE A 521 -32.43 5.78 -9.84
C ILE A 521 -32.93 6.52 -8.60
N ASP A 522 -33.60 5.82 -7.69
CA ASP A 522 -34.07 6.39 -6.43
C ASP A 522 -32.90 6.91 -5.57
N ALA A 523 -31.77 6.17 -5.56
CA ALA A 523 -30.55 6.57 -4.87
C ALA A 523 -29.78 7.68 -5.61
N VAL A 524 -29.67 7.58 -6.93
CA VAL A 524 -28.93 8.51 -7.79
C VAL A 524 -29.77 8.84 -9.03
N PRO A 525 -30.53 9.95 -9.04
CA PRO A 525 -31.45 10.29 -10.15
C PRO A 525 -30.78 10.39 -11.53
N GLY A 526 -29.48 10.67 -11.58
CA GLY A 526 -28.71 10.73 -12.83
C GLY A 526 -28.68 9.40 -13.59
N TYR A 527 -28.84 8.27 -12.93
CA TYR A 527 -28.88 6.94 -13.57
C TYR A 527 -30.09 6.76 -14.50
N LYS A 528 -31.15 7.54 -14.34
CA LYS A 528 -32.27 7.56 -15.26
C LYS A 528 -31.83 7.91 -16.70
N LYS A 529 -31.10 9.01 -16.86
CA LYS A 529 -30.56 9.45 -18.15
C LYS A 529 -29.48 8.49 -18.67
N GLU A 530 -28.67 7.97 -17.78
CA GLU A 530 -27.60 7.04 -18.15
C GLU A 530 -28.15 5.73 -18.72
N ALA A 531 -29.16 5.14 -18.10
CA ALA A 531 -29.78 3.88 -18.53
C ALA A 531 -30.45 3.97 -19.90
N GLN A 532 -30.92 5.15 -20.32
CA GLN A 532 -31.49 5.35 -21.66
C GLN A 532 -30.52 4.99 -22.78
N THR A 533 -29.25 5.27 -22.57
CA THR A 533 -28.19 5.12 -23.57
C THR A 533 -27.23 3.99 -23.29
N ASP A 534 -27.33 3.35 -22.13
CA ASP A 534 -26.45 2.24 -21.76
C ASP A 534 -26.81 0.99 -22.58
N MET A 535 -25.84 0.49 -23.32
CA MET A 535 -26.02 -0.70 -24.18
C MET A 535 -26.18 -2.00 -23.40
N GLU A 536 -25.92 -2.02 -22.10
CA GLU A 536 -26.25 -3.15 -21.23
C GLU A 536 -27.76 -3.43 -21.20
N PHE A 537 -28.58 -2.42 -21.39
CA PHE A 537 -30.05 -2.53 -21.42
C PHE A 537 -30.64 -2.60 -22.82
N ALA A 538 -29.83 -2.89 -23.86
CA ALA A 538 -30.30 -2.93 -25.25
C ALA A 538 -31.47 -3.91 -25.44
N ASN A 539 -31.44 -5.08 -24.76
CA ASN A 539 -32.48 -6.10 -24.78
C ASN A 539 -33.77 -5.66 -24.07
N LEU A 540 -33.76 -4.61 -23.25
CA LEU A 540 -34.92 -4.08 -22.52
C LEU A 540 -35.58 -2.89 -23.22
N LYS A 541 -35.03 -2.36 -24.29
CA LYS A 541 -35.56 -1.18 -25.02
C LYS A 541 -36.98 -1.38 -25.57
N SER A 542 -37.42 -2.60 -25.78
CA SER A 542 -38.79 -2.94 -26.16
C SER A 542 -39.74 -3.17 -24.97
N ASN A 543 -39.22 -3.18 -23.74
CA ASN A 543 -40.02 -3.44 -22.55
C ASN A 543 -40.72 -2.16 -22.05
N GLY A 544 -42.05 -2.23 -21.81
CA GLY A 544 -42.87 -1.08 -21.41
C GLY A 544 -42.48 -0.51 -20.03
N ASP A 545 -42.18 -1.39 -19.04
CA ASP A 545 -41.84 -0.97 -17.69
C ASP A 545 -40.46 -0.32 -17.64
N PHE A 546 -39.49 -0.85 -18.38
CA PHE A 546 -38.18 -0.21 -18.57
C PHE A 546 -38.34 1.20 -19.16
N ASN A 547 -39.12 1.32 -20.27
CA ASN A 547 -39.33 2.61 -20.91
C ASN A 547 -40.05 3.62 -20.03
N ALA A 548 -41.00 3.17 -19.20
CA ALA A 548 -41.66 4.02 -18.23
C ALA A 548 -40.70 4.52 -17.12
N LEU A 549 -39.78 3.65 -16.68
CA LEU A 549 -38.81 3.95 -15.63
C LEU A 549 -37.75 4.98 -16.09
N VAL A 550 -37.29 4.88 -17.34
CA VAL A 550 -36.22 5.74 -17.86
C VAL A 550 -36.69 6.99 -18.62
N LYS A 551 -38.00 7.11 -18.89
CA LYS A 551 -38.58 8.36 -19.42
C LYS A 551 -38.50 9.48 -18.36
#